data_0de224285551401321940a4b40292844
#
_entry.id   0de224285551401321940a4b40292844
#
_cell.length_a   1.000
_cell.length_b   1.000
_cell.length_c   1.000
_cell.angle_alpha   90.00
_cell.angle_beta   90.00
_cell.angle_gamma   90.00
#
_symmetry.space_group_name_H-M   'P 1'
#
loop_
_entity.id
_entity.type
_entity.pdbx_description
1 polymer ?
#
loop_
_entity_poly.entity_id
_entity_poly.type
_entity_poly.pdbx_seq_one_letter_code
_entity_poly.pdbx_strand_id
1 'polypeptide(L)' 'MAKILIVDDSKTSRRFLRNMLEDAGHEIVSEAVNGVEGVEKFRLYKPDVVTMDITMPVMDGIEAVREIIEIDPG' A
#
# COMPACT_ATOMS: atom_id res chain seq x y z
N MET A 1 15.80 -5.90 -3.46
CA MET A 1 15.05 -5.17 -2.41
C MET A 1 14.08 -4.20 -3.03
N ALA A 2 12.82 -4.25 -2.64
CA ALA A 2 11.80 -3.34 -3.14
C ALA A 2 11.37 -2.35 -2.06
N LYS A 3 10.91 -1.18 -2.49
CA LYS A 3 10.27 -0.19 -1.59
C LYS A 3 8.77 -0.45 -1.65
N ILE A 4 8.16 -0.78 -0.53
CA ILE A 4 6.79 -1.27 -0.47
C ILE A 4 5.91 -0.33 0.37
N LEU A 5 4.73 -0.02 -0.17
CA LEU A 5 3.64 0.63 0.57
C LEU A 5 2.60 -0.43 0.89
N ILE A 6 2.22 -0.55 2.15
CA ILE A 6 1.19 -1.48 2.60
C ILE A 6 -0.10 -0.70 2.85
N VAL A 7 -1.18 -1.07 2.15
CA VAL A 7 -2.49 -0.43 2.29
C VAL A 7 -3.49 -1.48 2.78
N ASP A 8 -3.87 -1.38 4.05
CA ASP A 8 -4.75 -2.35 4.71
C ASP A 8 -5.36 -1.67 5.94
N ASP A 9 -6.66 -1.83 6.17
CA ASP A 9 -7.33 -1.24 7.32
C ASP A 9 -7.09 -2.02 8.63
N SER A 10 -6.58 -3.23 8.55
CA SER A 10 -6.28 -4.07 9.71
C SER A 10 -4.85 -3.84 10.20
N LYS A 11 -4.72 -3.36 11.44
CA LYS A 11 -3.42 -3.17 12.07
C LYS A 11 -2.66 -4.50 12.17
N THR A 12 -3.34 -5.58 12.50
CA THR A 12 -2.74 -6.91 12.62
C THR A 12 -2.20 -7.39 11.28
N SER A 13 -2.99 -7.24 10.21
CA SER A 13 -2.55 -7.61 8.85
C SER A 13 -1.35 -6.79 8.40
N ARG A 14 -1.39 -5.46 8.66
CA ARG A 14 -0.25 -4.60 8.29
C ARG A 14 1.03 -5.03 9.01
N ARG A 15 0.93 -5.33 10.30
CA ARG A 15 2.10 -5.77 11.08
C ARG A 15 2.65 -7.10 10.56
N PHE A 16 1.78 -8.05 10.26
CA PHE A 16 2.18 -9.35 9.73
C PHE A 16 2.91 -9.18 8.38
N LEU A 17 2.31 -8.41 7.47
CA LEU A 17 2.91 -8.16 6.17
C LEU A 17 4.25 -7.42 6.28
N ARG A 18 4.31 -6.40 7.14
CA ARG A 18 5.55 -5.65 7.37
C ARG A 18 6.66 -6.59 7.82
N ASN A 19 6.40 -7.40 8.84
CA ASN A 19 7.42 -8.30 9.37
C ASN A 19 7.88 -9.30 8.32
N MET A 20 6.95 -9.89 7.59
CA MET A 20 7.26 -10.86 6.54
C MET A 20 8.10 -10.24 5.42
N LEU A 21 7.73 -9.05 4.98
CA LEU A 21 8.41 -8.39 3.86
C LEU A 21 9.77 -7.84 4.28
N GLU A 22 9.89 -7.31 5.51
CA GLU A 22 11.18 -6.85 6.02
C GLU A 22 12.14 -8.02 6.21
N ASP A 23 11.65 -9.16 6.69
CA ASP A 23 12.46 -10.37 6.81
C ASP A 23 12.96 -10.87 5.45
N ALA A 24 12.21 -10.62 4.39
CA ALA A 24 12.61 -10.96 3.02
C ALA A 24 13.55 -9.92 2.39
N GLY A 25 13.95 -8.89 3.14
CA GLY A 25 14.91 -7.89 2.69
C GLY A 25 14.30 -6.68 1.98
N HIS A 26 12.99 -6.48 2.08
CA HIS A 26 12.33 -5.32 1.48
C HIS A 26 12.22 -4.17 2.47
N GLU A 27 12.05 -2.95 1.93
CA GLU A 27 11.86 -1.75 2.74
C GLU A 27 10.39 -1.35 2.72
N ILE A 28 9.77 -1.19 3.90
CA ILE A 28 8.41 -0.67 4.00
C ILE A 28 8.51 0.85 4.12
N VAL A 29 8.19 1.57 3.06
CA VAL A 29 8.33 3.04 3.04
C VAL A 29 7.18 3.72 3.78
N SER A 30 5.99 3.13 3.81
CA SER A 30 4.86 3.64 4.57
C SER A 30 3.75 2.61 4.66
N GLU A 31 2.75 2.90 5.50
CA GLU A 31 1.52 2.14 5.63
C GLU A 31 0.34 3.09 5.52
N ALA A 32 -0.76 2.59 4.98
CA ALA A 32 -2.00 3.35 4.85
C ALA A 32 -3.16 2.50 5.35
N VAL A 33 -4.17 3.14 5.94
CA VAL A 33 -5.31 2.44 6.54
C VAL A 33 -6.53 2.42 5.64
N ASN A 34 -6.50 3.15 4.53
CA ASN A 34 -7.59 3.17 3.55
C ASN A 34 -7.05 3.58 2.19
N GLY A 35 -7.91 3.53 1.17
CA GLY A 35 -7.50 3.84 -0.19
C GLY A 35 -7.09 5.29 -0.41
N VAL A 36 -7.74 6.23 0.30
CA VAL A 36 -7.39 7.66 0.19
C VAL A 36 -5.96 7.88 0.66
N GLU A 37 -5.62 7.37 1.85
CA GLU A 37 -4.24 7.45 2.36
C GLU A 37 -3.27 6.70 1.45
N GLY A 38 -3.70 5.57 0.89
CA GLY A 38 -2.87 4.79 -0.02
C GLY A 38 -2.45 5.59 -1.23
N VAL A 39 -3.39 6.29 -1.87
CA VAL A 39 -3.11 7.14 -3.03
C VAL A 39 -2.20 8.30 -2.65
N GLU A 40 -2.47 8.98 -1.53
CA GLU A 40 -1.64 10.08 -1.05
C GLU A 40 -0.20 9.63 -0.81
N LYS A 41 -0.02 8.50 -0.15
CA LYS A 41 1.31 7.98 0.18
C LYS A 41 2.01 7.41 -1.04
N PHE A 42 1.28 6.86 -1.99
CA PHE A 42 1.85 6.46 -3.27
C PHE A 42 2.50 7.65 -3.96
N ARG A 43 1.81 8.79 -4.02
CA ARG A 43 2.35 10.01 -4.63
C ARG A 43 3.58 10.51 -3.90
N LEU A 44 3.55 10.46 -2.57
CA LEU A 44 4.60 11.02 -1.72
C LEU A 44 5.86 10.15 -1.73
N TYR A 45 5.71 8.84 -1.57
CA TYR A 45 6.84 7.93 -1.38
C TYR A 45 7.28 7.20 -2.64
N LYS A 46 6.44 7.15 -3.68
CA LYS A 46 6.74 6.49 -4.96
C LYS A 46 7.31 5.08 -4.79
N PRO A 47 6.56 4.18 -4.14
CA PRO A 47 7.03 2.83 -3.91
C PRO A 47 7.12 2.03 -5.19
N ASP A 48 7.91 0.95 -5.18
CA ASP A 48 8.00 0.01 -6.29
C ASP A 48 6.81 -0.95 -6.32
N VAL A 49 6.28 -1.28 -5.13
CA VAL A 49 5.20 -2.25 -4.95
C VAL A 49 4.19 -1.71 -3.94
N VAL A 50 2.91 -1.92 -4.21
CA VAL A 50 1.83 -1.60 -3.28
C VAL A 50 1.06 -2.89 -2.98
N THR A 51 0.90 -3.22 -1.69
CA THR A 51 -0.03 -4.28 -1.30
C THR A 51 -1.35 -3.62 -0.93
N MET A 52 -2.47 -4.14 -1.47
CA MET A 52 -3.75 -3.47 -1.37
C MET A 52 -4.85 -4.43 -0.88
N ASP A 53 -5.51 -4.06 0.23
CA ASP A 53 -6.73 -4.72 0.67
C ASP A 53 -7.91 -4.09 -0.06
N ILE A 54 -8.64 -4.87 -0.84
CA ILE A 54 -9.75 -4.37 -1.66
C ILE A 54 -11.06 -4.20 -0.88
N THR A 55 -11.09 -4.54 0.40
CA THR A 55 -12.31 -4.49 1.22
C THR A 55 -12.33 -3.32 2.20
N MET A 56 -11.47 -2.32 2.00
CA MET A 56 -11.37 -1.17 2.90
C MET A 56 -12.62 -0.29 2.86
N PRO A 57 -13.03 0.29 4.04
CA PRO A 57 -14.30 1.03 4.13
C PRO A 57 -14.32 2.42 3.49
N VAL A 58 -13.16 3.09 3.39
CA VAL A 58 -13.06 4.43 2.79
C VAL A 58 -12.28 4.30 1.51
N MET A 59 -12.86 4.56 0.36
CA MET A 59 -12.28 4.26 -0.95
C MET A 59 -11.76 2.82 -0.98
N ASP A 60 -12.49 1.91 -1.55
CA ASP A 60 -12.10 0.49 -1.60
C ASP A 60 -10.82 0.30 -2.42
N GLY A 61 -10.23 -0.92 -2.31
CA GLY A 61 -8.98 -1.22 -2.98
C GLY A 61 -9.06 -1.11 -4.50
N ILE A 62 -10.23 -1.38 -5.09
CA ILE A 62 -10.42 -1.28 -6.54
C ILE A 62 -10.30 0.17 -7.00
N GLU A 63 -10.94 1.10 -6.28
CA GLU A 63 -10.83 2.53 -6.60
C GLU A 63 -9.41 3.05 -6.41
N ALA A 64 -8.75 2.63 -5.33
CA ALA A 64 -7.37 3.03 -5.06
C ALA A 64 -6.43 2.53 -6.15
N VAL A 65 -6.57 1.29 -6.59
CA VAL A 65 -5.77 0.73 -7.69
C VAL A 65 -6.00 1.52 -8.97
N ARG A 66 -7.25 1.87 -9.25
CA ARG A 66 -7.59 2.65 -10.43
C ARG A 66 -6.90 4.02 -10.43
N GLU A 67 -6.92 4.73 -9.28
CA GLU A 67 -6.24 6.02 -9.16
C GLU A 67 -4.72 5.90 -9.25
N ILE A 68 -4.15 4.86 -8.66
CA ILE A 68 -2.71 4.62 -8.74
C ILE A 68 -2.29 4.36 -10.19
N ILE A 69 -3.07 3.61 -10.95
CA ILE A 69 -2.81 3.36 -12.37
C ILE A 69 -2.85 4.66 -13.17
N GLU A 70 -3.75 5.58 -12.84
CA GLU A 70 -3.80 6.89 -13.51
C GLU A 70 -2.55 7.72 -13.23
N ILE A 71 -1.98 7.61 -12.02
CA ILE A 71 -0.76 8.34 -11.65
C ILE A 71 0.47 7.71 -12.34
N ASP A 72 0.55 6.39 -12.36
CA ASP A 72 1.68 5.63 -12.91
C ASP A 72 1.16 4.37 -13.61
N PRO A 73 0.82 4.45 -14.89
CA PRO A 73 0.28 3.31 -15.63
C PRO A 73 1.32 2.25 -15.99
N GLY A 74 2.58 2.56 -15.82
CA GLY A 74 3.67 1.63 -16.09
C GLY A 74 4.17 0.93 -14.86
#